data_c0e88ea205f4c2df42e885c65a12772a
#
_entry.id   c0e88ea205f4c2df42e885c65a12772a
#
_cell.length_a   1.000
_cell.length_b   1.000
_cell.length_c   1.000
_cell.angle_alpha   90.00
_cell.angle_beta   90.00
_cell.angle_gamma   90.00
#
_symmetry.space_group_name_H-M   'P 1'
#
loop_
_entity.id
_entity.type
_entity.pdbx_description
1 polymer ?
#
loop_
_entity_poly.entity_id
_entity_poly.type
_entity_poly.pdbx_seq_one_letter_code
_entity_poly.pdbx_strand_id
1 'polypeptide(L)'
;GPRRAILYTSLTPGQLPLDQPIDAACGALAIFVGIDDATGNLLFVANRLAWYPDSLLGDLKMDIGLLETIQNSKPLRGEEYEAFYQMLAAAGRTAAGELSRRAYNQLVHDAKQLGDKQREIEAAGLPLSEDDRIEEAVLETRLDYMRKNASHPFVPLVEHPDRFNGELIMLRGTAYRIVKVRINESEIRKRFGIDHYYQIDMRVNLEHKVKLITSRTAEGEEDKIREEKIVTQHPATFCALSLPPGMPTGDHLLEPIRVAGFYFKNWQYQTAEMRGDQAAERVAPMLIGRAPVWD
;
A
#
# COMPACT_ATOMS: atom_id res chain seq x y z
N GLY A 1 -1.81 25.08 -37.87
CA GLY A 1 -1.21 23.97 -37.10
C GLY A 1 -2.11 23.55 -35.95
N PRO A 2 -1.89 22.41 -35.32
CA PRO A 2 -2.67 22.02 -34.15
C PRO A 2 -2.45 23.08 -33.05
N ARG A 3 -3.54 23.59 -32.47
CA ARG A 3 -3.48 24.49 -31.33
C ARG A 3 -2.92 23.70 -30.11
N ARG A 4 -1.97 24.28 -29.42
CA ARG A 4 -1.41 23.74 -28.19
C ARG A 4 -2.18 24.30 -26.99
N ALA A 5 -2.29 23.52 -25.92
CA ALA A 5 -2.77 23.99 -24.64
C ALA A 5 -1.56 24.19 -23.71
N ILE A 6 -1.54 25.30 -23.00
CA ILE A 6 -0.55 25.60 -21.95
C ILE A 6 -1.30 25.60 -20.63
N LEU A 7 -0.86 24.76 -19.71
CA LEU A 7 -1.43 24.66 -18.37
C LEU A 7 -0.45 25.24 -17.34
N TYR A 8 -0.88 26.23 -16.60
CA TYR A 8 -0.19 26.74 -15.44
C TYR A 8 -0.75 26.06 -14.19
N THR A 9 0.10 25.49 -13.37
CA THR A 9 -0.29 24.85 -12.12
C THR A 9 0.69 25.16 -11.01
N SER A 10 0.20 25.27 -9.78
CA SER A 10 1.03 25.48 -8.60
C SER A 10 1.53 24.18 -7.97
N LEU A 11 0.88 23.04 -8.28
CA LEU A 11 1.21 21.73 -7.72
C LEU A 11 1.37 20.72 -8.85
N THR A 12 2.58 20.16 -8.93
CA THR A 12 2.91 19.02 -9.79
C THR A 12 3.32 17.83 -8.91
N PRO A 13 3.03 16.58 -9.31
CA PRO A 13 3.57 15.41 -8.63
C PRO A 13 5.10 15.47 -8.60
N GLY A 14 5.72 15.20 -7.44
CA GLY A 14 7.18 15.28 -7.28
C GLY A 14 7.94 14.26 -8.12
N GLN A 15 7.29 13.12 -8.44
CA GLN A 15 7.86 12.10 -9.33
C GLN A 15 7.70 12.42 -10.81
N LEU A 16 6.97 13.49 -11.16
CA LEU A 16 6.80 13.90 -12.55
C LEU A 16 8.13 14.41 -13.09
N PRO A 17 8.68 13.84 -14.19
CA PRO A 17 9.91 14.33 -14.77
C PRO A 17 9.66 15.73 -15.35
N LEU A 18 10.36 16.73 -14.79
CA LEU A 18 10.32 18.10 -15.25
C LEU A 18 11.39 18.32 -16.34
N ASP A 19 11.20 19.35 -17.15
CA ASP A 19 12.15 19.79 -18.18
C ASP A 19 12.43 18.79 -19.32
N GLN A 20 11.57 17.78 -19.48
CA GLN A 20 11.63 16.84 -20.62
C GLN A 20 10.22 16.49 -21.11
N PRO A 21 10.07 16.08 -22.38
CA PRO A 21 8.81 15.59 -22.89
C PRO A 21 8.32 14.38 -22.09
N ILE A 22 7.04 14.37 -21.71
CA ILE A 22 6.41 13.30 -20.97
C ILE A 22 5.39 12.64 -21.91
N ASP A 23 5.55 11.33 -22.13
CA ASP A 23 4.59 10.50 -22.84
C ASP A 23 3.75 9.72 -21.82
N ALA A 24 2.98 10.44 -21.01
CA ALA A 24 2.09 9.88 -20.02
C ALA A 24 0.79 10.66 -19.96
N ALA A 25 -0.30 9.97 -19.62
CA ALA A 25 -1.58 10.64 -19.44
C ALA A 25 -1.55 11.55 -18.21
N CYS A 26 -1.96 12.80 -18.41
CA CYS A 26 -2.14 13.77 -17.34
C CYS A 26 -3.58 14.28 -17.36
N GLY A 27 -4.06 14.78 -16.21
CA GLY A 27 -5.39 15.36 -16.08
C GLY A 27 -5.38 16.58 -15.17
N ALA A 28 -6.24 17.55 -15.46
CA ALA A 28 -6.44 18.69 -14.59
C ALA A 28 -7.88 19.19 -14.68
N LEU A 29 -8.41 19.63 -13.55
CA LEU A 29 -9.58 20.51 -13.55
C LEU A 29 -9.06 21.94 -13.68
N ALA A 30 -9.22 22.53 -14.86
CA ALA A 30 -8.60 23.79 -15.20
C ALA A 30 -9.62 24.86 -15.65
N ILE A 31 -9.30 26.11 -15.35
CA ILE A 31 -10.06 27.26 -15.81
C ILE A 31 -9.38 27.80 -17.07
N PHE A 32 -10.15 27.97 -18.13
CA PHE A 32 -9.68 28.67 -19.33
C PHE A 32 -9.52 30.16 -19.03
N VAL A 33 -8.32 30.70 -19.27
CA VAL A 33 -8.00 32.11 -18.95
C VAL A 33 -7.77 32.98 -20.19
N GLY A 34 -7.59 32.37 -21.35
CA GLY A 34 -7.42 33.12 -22.58
C GLY A 34 -6.66 32.42 -23.71
N ILE A 35 -6.28 33.19 -24.70
CA ILE A 35 -5.44 32.74 -25.81
C ILE A 35 -4.20 33.62 -25.82
N ASP A 36 -3.04 32.97 -25.94
CA ASP A 36 -1.78 33.70 -26.13
C ASP A 36 -1.76 34.38 -27.53
N ASP A 37 -1.75 35.68 -27.57
CA ASP A 37 -1.81 36.47 -28.81
C ASP A 37 -0.60 36.21 -29.72
N ALA A 38 0.54 35.84 -29.18
CA ALA A 38 1.76 35.62 -29.96
C ALA A 38 1.80 34.23 -30.62
N THR A 39 1.26 33.20 -29.96
CA THR A 39 1.36 31.81 -30.41
C THR A 39 0.01 31.19 -30.79
N GLY A 40 -1.09 31.82 -30.41
CA GLY A 40 -2.44 31.27 -30.58
C GLY A 40 -2.76 30.04 -29.67
N ASN A 41 -1.93 29.79 -28.67
CA ASN A 41 -2.13 28.67 -27.74
C ASN A 41 -3.24 28.98 -26.74
N LEU A 42 -3.95 27.95 -26.32
CA LEU A 42 -4.98 28.05 -25.28
C LEU A 42 -4.32 28.04 -23.89
N LEU A 43 -4.67 29.02 -23.06
CA LEU A 43 -4.11 29.17 -21.72
C LEU A 43 -5.11 28.69 -20.66
N PHE A 44 -4.63 27.81 -19.76
CA PHE A 44 -5.39 27.24 -18.66
C PHE A 44 -4.65 27.41 -17.34
N VAL A 45 -5.40 27.50 -16.26
CA VAL A 45 -4.86 27.51 -14.88
C VAL A 45 -5.56 26.38 -14.08
N ALA A 46 -4.78 25.58 -13.40
CA ALA A 46 -5.26 24.54 -12.50
C ALA A 46 -4.55 24.60 -11.15
N ASN A 47 -5.20 24.13 -10.11
CA ASN A 47 -4.59 24.04 -8.79
C ASN A 47 -3.52 22.92 -8.74
N ARG A 48 -3.81 21.77 -9.38
CA ARG A 48 -2.89 20.64 -9.44
C ARG A 48 -3.01 19.89 -10.76
N LEU A 49 -1.95 19.17 -11.09
CA LEU A 49 -1.89 18.22 -12.18
C LEU A 49 -2.00 16.80 -11.63
N ALA A 50 -2.95 16.02 -12.12
CA ALA A 50 -3.02 14.58 -11.90
C ALA A 50 -2.14 13.86 -12.91
N TRP A 51 -1.45 12.81 -12.48
CA TRP A 51 -0.52 12.06 -13.31
C TRP A 51 -0.83 10.56 -13.32
N TYR A 52 -0.89 10.00 -14.52
CA TYR A 52 -1.21 8.61 -14.80
C TYR A 52 -0.07 7.98 -15.62
N PRO A 53 1.07 7.62 -14.98
CA PRO A 53 2.20 7.00 -15.67
C PRO A 53 1.85 5.60 -16.16
N ASP A 54 2.72 5.03 -17.00
CA ASP A 54 2.67 3.63 -17.42
C ASP A 54 2.99 2.71 -16.22
N SER A 55 1.98 2.52 -15.40
CA SER A 55 1.98 1.68 -14.19
C SER A 55 0.60 1.10 -13.98
N LEU A 56 0.49 0.01 -13.21
CA LEU A 56 -0.80 -0.64 -12.97
C LEU A 56 -1.84 0.34 -12.37
N LEU A 57 -1.48 1.17 -11.40
CA LEU A 57 -2.38 2.16 -10.83
C LEU A 57 -2.72 3.29 -11.82
N GLY A 58 -1.74 3.74 -12.61
CA GLY A 58 -1.96 4.74 -13.66
C GLY A 58 -2.92 4.24 -14.74
N ASP A 59 -2.77 2.98 -15.19
CA ASP A 59 -3.69 2.32 -16.12
C ASP A 59 -5.10 2.22 -15.55
N LEU A 60 -5.20 1.97 -14.24
CA LEU A 60 -6.46 1.94 -13.50
C LEU A 60 -6.97 3.35 -13.13
N LYS A 61 -6.40 4.41 -13.73
CA LYS A 61 -6.85 5.80 -13.58
C LYS A 61 -6.80 6.31 -12.13
N MET A 62 -5.79 5.90 -11.38
CA MET A 62 -5.42 6.52 -10.13
C MET A 62 -4.36 7.59 -10.38
N ASP A 63 -4.54 8.77 -9.84
CA ASP A 63 -3.54 9.82 -9.80
C ASP A 63 -2.39 9.44 -8.86
N ILE A 64 -1.25 9.08 -9.43
CA ILE A 64 -0.08 8.62 -8.67
C ILE A 64 0.50 9.72 -7.77
N GLY A 65 0.37 10.98 -8.14
CA GLY A 65 0.78 12.10 -7.29
C GLY A 65 0.08 12.16 -5.93
N LEU A 66 -1.04 11.46 -5.77
CA LEU A 66 -1.72 11.35 -4.48
C LEU A 66 -0.97 10.46 -3.47
N LEU A 67 -0.10 9.56 -3.94
CA LEU A 67 0.71 8.73 -3.04
C LEU A 67 1.63 9.57 -2.15
N GLU A 68 2.00 10.77 -2.59
CA GLU A 68 2.82 11.72 -1.82
C GLU A 68 2.09 12.31 -0.60
N THR A 69 0.76 12.22 -0.56
CA THR A 69 -0.02 12.68 0.59
C THR A 69 -0.02 11.67 1.75
N ILE A 70 0.43 10.45 1.49
CA ILE A 70 0.39 9.35 2.44
C ILE A 70 1.46 9.52 3.51
N GLN A 71 1.07 9.41 4.77
CA GLN A 71 1.95 9.51 5.93
C GLN A 71 1.97 8.18 6.69
N ASN A 72 3.06 7.44 6.54
CA ASN A 72 3.25 6.18 7.23
C ASN A 72 3.30 6.33 8.76
N SER A 73 2.94 5.29 9.49
CA SER A 73 2.94 5.19 10.96
C SER A 73 2.07 6.26 11.65
N LYS A 74 1.00 6.70 10.97
CA LYS A 74 0.00 7.63 11.50
C LYS A 74 -1.41 7.13 11.22
N PRO A 75 -2.42 7.58 11.98
CA PRO A 75 -3.83 7.32 11.66
C PRO A 75 -4.16 7.80 10.24
N LEU A 76 -5.20 7.25 9.64
CA LEU A 76 -5.72 7.74 8.36
C LEU A 76 -6.26 9.16 8.54
N ARG A 77 -5.77 10.11 7.73
CA ARG A 77 -6.12 11.53 7.81
C ARG A 77 -6.96 11.98 6.62
N GLY A 78 -7.66 13.10 6.77
CA GLY A 78 -8.51 13.68 5.72
C GLY A 78 -7.77 13.96 4.42
N GLU A 79 -6.50 14.35 4.49
CA GLU A 79 -5.63 14.62 3.33
C GLU A 79 -5.36 13.37 2.49
N GLU A 80 -5.40 12.18 3.10
CA GLU A 80 -5.16 10.89 2.46
C GLU A 80 -6.44 10.25 1.89
N TYR A 81 -7.64 10.77 2.22
CA TYR A 81 -8.91 10.16 1.79
C TYR A 81 -9.06 10.14 0.27
N GLU A 82 -8.56 11.15 -0.41
CA GLU A 82 -8.59 11.19 -1.87
C GLU A 82 -7.78 10.02 -2.47
N ALA A 83 -6.54 9.81 -1.98
CA ALA A 83 -5.70 8.67 -2.37
C ALA A 83 -6.37 7.34 -2.05
N PHE A 84 -6.94 7.21 -0.84
CA PHE A 84 -7.61 6.00 -0.39
C PHE A 84 -8.79 5.61 -1.29
N TYR A 85 -9.70 6.55 -1.57
CA TYR A 85 -10.88 6.27 -2.40
C TYR A 85 -10.54 6.09 -3.88
N GLN A 86 -9.54 6.81 -4.40
CA GLN A 86 -9.06 6.57 -5.76
C GLN A 86 -8.44 5.18 -5.91
N MET A 87 -7.69 4.70 -4.92
CA MET A 87 -7.10 3.36 -4.92
C MET A 87 -8.19 2.28 -4.80
N LEU A 88 -9.21 2.48 -3.97
CA LEU A 88 -10.39 1.60 -3.93
C LEU A 88 -11.11 1.54 -5.28
N ALA A 89 -11.34 2.71 -5.90
CA ALA A 89 -11.97 2.78 -7.21
C ALA A 89 -11.11 2.10 -8.29
N ALA A 90 -9.78 2.27 -8.24
CA ALA A 90 -8.85 1.59 -9.12
C ALA A 90 -8.95 0.06 -8.98
N ALA A 91 -8.95 -0.45 -7.74
CA ALA A 91 -9.16 -1.87 -7.48
C ALA A 91 -10.51 -2.37 -8.03
N GLY A 92 -11.57 -1.54 -7.96
CA GLY A 92 -12.90 -1.84 -8.49
C GLY A 92 -12.95 -1.98 -10.02
N ARG A 93 -12.06 -1.34 -10.76
CA ARG A 93 -11.98 -1.42 -12.23
C ARG A 93 -11.35 -2.73 -12.72
N THR A 94 -10.74 -3.52 -11.83
CA THR A 94 -10.17 -4.82 -12.20
C THR A 94 -11.25 -5.91 -12.25
N ALA A 95 -11.03 -6.95 -13.06
CA ALA A 95 -11.87 -8.13 -13.04
C ALA A 95 -11.68 -8.93 -11.73
N ALA A 96 -12.65 -9.78 -11.40
CA ALA A 96 -12.52 -10.68 -10.25
C ALA A 96 -11.28 -11.58 -10.41
N GLY A 97 -10.45 -11.66 -9.36
CA GLY A 97 -9.23 -12.46 -9.35
C GLY A 97 -8.05 -11.87 -10.15
N GLU A 98 -8.23 -10.76 -10.86
CA GLU A 98 -7.17 -10.18 -11.68
C GLU A 98 -5.99 -9.67 -10.82
N LEU A 99 -6.27 -8.93 -9.75
CA LEU A 99 -5.22 -8.47 -8.83
C LEU A 99 -4.45 -9.65 -8.23
N SER A 100 -5.14 -10.72 -7.83
CA SER A 100 -4.50 -11.93 -7.29
C SER A 100 -3.59 -12.59 -8.31
N ARG A 101 -4.02 -12.70 -9.57
CA ARG A 101 -3.21 -13.27 -10.64
C ARG A 101 -1.98 -12.40 -10.93
N ARG A 102 -2.16 -11.07 -11.04
CA ARG A 102 -1.05 -10.14 -11.28
C ARG A 102 -0.06 -10.15 -10.11
N ALA A 103 -0.55 -10.08 -8.88
CA ALA A 103 0.29 -10.14 -7.69
C ALA A 103 1.07 -11.45 -7.58
N TYR A 104 0.45 -12.59 -7.94
CA TYR A 104 1.13 -13.86 -7.97
C TYR A 104 2.24 -13.90 -9.04
N ASN A 105 1.96 -13.40 -10.24
CA ASN A 105 2.97 -13.33 -11.29
C ASN A 105 4.15 -12.43 -10.90
N GLN A 106 3.86 -11.29 -10.25
CA GLN A 106 4.88 -10.41 -9.71
C GLN A 106 5.70 -11.11 -8.63
N LEU A 107 5.05 -11.78 -7.69
CA LEU A 107 5.72 -12.56 -6.65
C LEU A 107 6.67 -13.62 -7.23
N VAL A 108 6.24 -14.35 -8.28
CA VAL A 108 7.08 -15.33 -8.95
C VAL A 108 8.28 -14.66 -9.64
N HIS A 109 8.07 -13.50 -10.25
CA HIS A 109 9.13 -12.73 -10.86
C HIS A 109 10.16 -12.25 -9.82
N ASP A 110 9.68 -11.67 -8.72
CA ASP A 110 10.53 -11.18 -7.63
C ASP A 110 11.32 -12.31 -6.97
N ALA A 111 10.66 -13.45 -6.73
CA ALA A 111 11.34 -14.65 -6.22
C ALA A 111 12.44 -15.16 -7.19
N LYS A 112 12.22 -15.04 -8.49
CA LYS A 112 13.25 -15.39 -9.48
C LYS A 112 14.42 -14.41 -9.40
N GLN A 113 14.18 -13.11 -9.37
CA GLN A 113 15.23 -12.09 -9.27
C GLN A 113 16.06 -12.25 -7.99
N LEU A 114 15.41 -12.50 -6.85
CA LEU A 114 16.11 -12.78 -5.59
C LEU A 114 16.97 -14.06 -5.69
N GLY A 115 16.46 -15.12 -6.34
CA GLY A 115 17.22 -16.35 -6.55
C GLY A 115 18.38 -16.18 -7.54
N ASP A 116 18.26 -15.29 -8.52
CA ASP A 116 19.37 -14.95 -9.42
C ASP A 116 20.45 -14.19 -8.66
N LYS A 117 20.08 -13.20 -7.83
CA LYS A 117 21.01 -12.46 -6.95
C LYS A 117 21.74 -13.39 -5.97
N GLN A 118 21.04 -14.34 -5.36
CA GLN A 118 21.67 -15.33 -4.48
C GLN A 118 22.74 -16.14 -5.22
N ARG A 119 22.43 -16.64 -6.42
CA ARG A 119 23.38 -17.40 -7.24
C ARG A 119 24.60 -16.57 -7.66
N GLU A 120 24.44 -15.29 -7.91
CA GLU A 120 25.54 -14.36 -8.21
C GLU A 120 26.48 -14.22 -7.01
N ILE A 121 25.94 -14.09 -5.80
CA ILE A 121 26.71 -14.01 -4.56
C ILE A 121 27.50 -15.32 -4.36
N GLU A 122 26.83 -16.48 -4.48
CA GLU A 122 27.47 -17.80 -4.37
C GLU A 122 28.58 -18.00 -5.41
N ALA A 123 28.35 -17.58 -6.67
CA ALA A 123 29.30 -17.73 -7.78
C ALA A 123 30.51 -16.79 -7.67
N ALA A 124 30.39 -15.68 -6.98
CA ALA A 124 31.49 -14.73 -6.78
C ALA A 124 32.64 -15.32 -5.96
N GLY A 125 32.39 -16.36 -5.15
CA GLY A 125 33.43 -17.19 -4.49
C GLY A 125 34.35 -16.43 -3.54
N LEU A 126 34.04 -15.16 -3.24
CA LEU A 126 34.82 -14.33 -2.34
C LEU A 126 34.54 -14.75 -0.90
N PRO A 127 35.53 -14.69 0.02
CA PRO A 127 35.25 -14.87 1.42
C PRO A 127 34.29 -13.77 1.86
N LEU A 128 33.02 -14.17 2.06
CA LEU A 128 31.95 -13.26 2.47
C LEU A 128 32.31 -12.60 3.81
N SER A 129 32.17 -11.29 3.88
CA SER A 129 32.19 -10.56 5.14
C SER A 129 31.04 -11.04 6.04
N GLU A 130 31.06 -10.71 7.31
CA GLU A 130 29.97 -11.05 8.23
C GLU A 130 28.64 -10.44 7.77
N ASP A 131 28.66 -9.21 7.24
CA ASP A 131 27.50 -8.52 6.69
C ASP A 131 26.93 -9.22 5.45
N ASP A 132 27.80 -9.70 4.53
CA ASP A 132 27.37 -10.43 3.33
C ASP A 132 26.71 -11.76 3.69
N ARG A 133 27.19 -12.48 4.70
CA ARG A 133 26.58 -13.71 5.21
C ARG A 133 25.20 -13.47 5.81
N ILE A 134 25.02 -12.35 6.52
CA ILE A 134 23.72 -11.95 7.06
C ILE A 134 22.77 -11.64 5.92
N GLU A 135 23.20 -10.88 4.90
CA GLU A 135 22.38 -10.57 3.72
C GLU A 135 21.96 -11.84 2.99
N GLU A 136 22.89 -12.79 2.76
CA GLU A 136 22.60 -14.08 2.12
C GLU A 136 21.54 -14.88 2.91
N ALA A 137 21.69 -15.02 4.21
CA ALA A 137 20.73 -15.72 5.06
C ALA A 137 19.35 -15.08 5.06
N VAL A 138 19.28 -13.74 5.02
CA VAL A 138 18.02 -12.98 4.90
C VAL A 138 17.36 -13.24 3.54
N LEU A 139 18.12 -13.23 2.45
CA LEU A 139 17.63 -13.52 1.10
C LEU A 139 17.06 -14.94 1.01
N GLU A 140 17.79 -15.94 1.53
CA GLU A 140 17.35 -17.33 1.56
C GLU A 140 16.03 -17.48 2.33
N THR A 141 15.94 -16.88 3.51
CA THR A 141 14.75 -16.90 4.35
C THR A 141 13.54 -16.30 3.63
N ARG A 142 13.71 -15.17 2.93
CA ARG A 142 12.66 -14.52 2.15
C ARG A 142 12.20 -15.37 0.97
N LEU A 143 13.15 -15.94 0.22
CA LEU A 143 12.86 -16.85 -0.90
C LEU A 143 12.05 -18.08 -0.46
N ASP A 144 12.46 -18.71 0.62
CA ASP A 144 11.79 -19.87 1.17
C ASP A 144 10.36 -19.51 1.64
N TYR A 145 10.21 -18.36 2.29
CA TYR A 145 8.90 -17.85 2.69
C TYR A 145 7.98 -17.62 1.49
N MET A 146 8.47 -16.93 0.45
CA MET A 146 7.71 -16.64 -0.77
C MET A 146 7.24 -17.93 -1.46
N ARG A 147 8.12 -18.92 -1.58
CA ARG A 147 7.83 -20.23 -2.19
C ARG A 147 6.82 -21.04 -1.39
N LYS A 148 6.96 -21.08 -0.06
CA LYS A 148 6.09 -21.88 0.82
C LYS A 148 4.71 -21.27 1.01
N ASN A 149 4.63 -19.95 1.09
CA ASN A 149 3.38 -19.26 1.47
C ASN A 149 2.65 -18.64 0.29
N ALA A 150 3.27 -18.55 -0.91
CA ALA A 150 2.77 -17.75 -2.02
C ALA A 150 2.36 -16.34 -1.55
N SER A 151 3.24 -15.69 -0.80
CA SER A 151 3.05 -14.41 -0.12
C SER A 151 4.33 -13.60 -0.15
N HIS A 152 4.22 -12.28 -0.27
CA HIS A 152 5.37 -11.39 -0.12
C HIS A 152 5.89 -11.44 1.32
N PRO A 153 7.20 -11.26 1.54
CA PRO A 153 7.77 -11.08 2.87
C PRO A 153 7.11 -9.90 3.58
N PHE A 154 6.79 -10.08 4.84
CA PHE A 154 6.01 -9.09 5.60
C PHE A 154 6.87 -8.03 6.27
N VAL A 155 8.03 -8.42 6.80
CA VAL A 155 8.91 -7.52 7.57
C VAL A 155 9.32 -6.28 6.78
N PRO A 156 9.71 -6.37 5.48
CA PRO A 156 10.03 -5.18 4.68
C PRO A 156 8.89 -4.16 4.56
N LEU A 157 7.63 -4.60 4.57
CA LEU A 157 6.46 -3.72 4.50
C LEU A 157 6.32 -2.84 5.74
N VAL A 158 6.82 -3.33 6.88
CA VAL A 158 6.80 -2.59 8.15
C VAL A 158 8.03 -1.70 8.29
N GLU A 159 9.20 -2.19 7.90
CA GLU A 159 10.47 -1.49 8.08
C GLU A 159 10.69 -0.36 7.06
N HIS A 160 10.23 -0.56 5.83
CA HIS A 160 10.46 0.37 4.72
C HIS A 160 9.16 0.72 3.96
N PRO A 161 8.10 1.16 4.66
CA PRO A 161 6.77 1.33 4.09
C PRO A 161 6.73 2.26 2.87
N ASP A 162 7.54 3.32 2.87
CA ASP A 162 7.58 4.31 1.78
C ASP A 162 7.99 3.72 0.42
N ARG A 163 8.69 2.56 0.43
CA ARG A 163 9.11 1.87 -0.80
C ARG A 163 7.97 1.09 -1.46
N PHE A 164 6.89 0.86 -0.74
CA PHE A 164 5.80 0.00 -1.19
C PHE A 164 4.51 0.76 -1.50
N ASN A 165 4.44 2.06 -1.24
CA ASN A 165 3.24 2.86 -1.51
C ASN A 165 2.82 2.71 -2.97
N GLY A 166 1.60 2.17 -3.20
CA GLY A 166 1.07 1.89 -4.53
C GLY A 166 1.50 0.56 -5.16
N GLU A 167 2.44 -0.16 -4.57
CA GLU A 167 2.87 -1.48 -5.06
C GLU A 167 1.81 -2.55 -4.84
N LEU A 168 1.71 -3.48 -5.79
CA LEU A 168 0.78 -4.60 -5.71
C LEU A 168 1.36 -5.73 -4.87
N ILE A 169 0.81 -5.95 -3.69
CA ILE A 169 1.28 -6.90 -2.69
C ILE A 169 0.28 -8.06 -2.53
N MET A 170 0.79 -9.26 -2.39
CA MET A 170 0.03 -10.46 -2.00
C MET A 170 0.44 -10.89 -0.59
N LEU A 171 -0.54 -11.08 0.28
CA LEU A 171 -0.35 -11.61 1.63
C LEU A 171 -1.27 -12.80 1.87
N ARG A 172 -0.80 -13.73 2.70
CA ARG A 172 -1.58 -14.85 3.22
C ARG A 172 -1.67 -14.76 4.73
N GLY A 173 -2.86 -14.97 5.28
CA GLY A 173 -3.06 -14.91 6.72
C GLY A 173 -4.43 -15.40 7.15
N THR A 174 -4.79 -15.09 8.39
CA THR A 174 -6.07 -15.44 8.99
C THR A 174 -6.83 -14.18 9.36
N ALA A 175 -8.00 -13.96 8.76
CA ALA A 175 -8.89 -12.88 9.15
C ALA A 175 -9.51 -13.18 10.51
N TYR A 176 -9.43 -12.22 11.42
CA TYR A 176 -10.04 -12.34 12.75
C TYR A 176 -11.18 -11.35 12.98
N ARG A 177 -11.31 -10.35 12.08
CA ARG A 177 -12.39 -9.36 12.11
C ARG A 177 -12.69 -8.88 10.71
N ILE A 178 -13.98 -8.80 10.34
CA ILE A 178 -14.45 -8.27 9.06
C ILE A 178 -15.65 -7.35 9.33
N VAL A 179 -15.48 -6.08 8.98
CA VAL A 179 -16.50 -5.04 9.23
C VAL A 179 -16.87 -4.35 7.92
N LYS A 180 -18.17 -4.17 7.71
CA LYS A 180 -18.69 -3.35 6.63
C LYS A 180 -18.66 -1.88 7.04
N VAL A 181 -17.83 -1.08 6.38
CA VAL A 181 -17.71 0.36 6.60
C VAL A 181 -18.55 1.11 5.56
N ARG A 182 -19.57 1.83 6.02
CA ARG A 182 -20.41 2.65 5.14
C ARG A 182 -19.76 4.00 4.90
N ILE A 183 -19.85 4.49 3.68
CA ILE A 183 -19.39 5.84 3.31
C ILE A 183 -20.58 6.79 3.46
N ASN A 184 -20.49 7.70 4.40
CA ASN A 184 -21.59 8.65 4.70
C ASN A 184 -21.58 9.86 3.77
N GLU A 185 -20.41 10.25 3.29
CA GLU A 185 -20.22 11.43 2.45
C GLU A 185 -20.82 11.21 1.05
N SER A 186 -21.87 11.97 0.75
CA SER A 186 -22.62 11.83 -0.52
C SER A 186 -21.76 12.15 -1.75
N GLU A 187 -20.81 13.07 -1.64
CA GLU A 187 -19.92 13.46 -2.72
C GLU A 187 -18.95 12.33 -3.08
N ILE A 188 -18.36 11.66 -2.08
CA ILE A 188 -17.49 10.50 -2.27
C ILE A 188 -18.26 9.38 -2.96
N ARG A 189 -19.46 9.06 -2.48
CA ARG A 189 -20.31 8.03 -3.09
C ARG A 189 -20.63 8.32 -4.56
N LYS A 190 -20.99 9.56 -4.88
CA LYS A 190 -21.31 9.97 -6.25
C LYS A 190 -20.08 9.94 -7.16
N ARG A 191 -18.95 10.41 -6.67
CA ARG A 191 -17.72 10.56 -7.43
C ARG A 191 -17.05 9.22 -7.74
N PHE A 192 -16.99 8.32 -6.75
CA PHE A 192 -16.31 7.03 -6.89
C PHE A 192 -17.24 5.85 -7.16
N GLY A 193 -18.56 6.03 -7.00
CA GLY A 193 -19.52 4.95 -7.16
C GLY A 193 -19.41 3.87 -6.05
N ILE A 194 -18.88 4.23 -4.90
CA ILE A 194 -18.62 3.33 -3.76
C ILE A 194 -19.48 3.79 -2.59
N ASP A 195 -20.40 2.94 -2.11
CA ASP A 195 -21.26 3.22 -0.95
C ASP A 195 -20.75 2.60 0.35
N HIS A 196 -19.87 1.60 0.24
CA HIS A 196 -19.22 0.94 1.35
C HIS A 196 -17.95 0.20 0.89
N TYR A 197 -17.15 -0.21 1.87
CA TYR A 197 -16.08 -1.18 1.71
C TYR A 197 -16.04 -2.10 2.94
N TYR A 198 -15.28 -3.18 2.86
CA TYR A 198 -15.05 -4.07 3.98
C TYR A 198 -13.64 -3.86 4.50
N GLN A 199 -13.51 -3.60 5.80
CA GLN A 199 -12.25 -3.65 6.50
C GLN A 199 -12.05 -5.04 7.05
N ILE A 200 -10.98 -5.69 6.66
CA ILE A 200 -10.59 -7.02 7.07
C ILE A 200 -9.31 -6.92 7.87
N ASP A 201 -9.39 -7.18 9.17
CA ASP A 201 -8.22 -7.24 10.03
C ASP A 201 -7.76 -8.70 10.12
N MET A 202 -6.48 -8.93 9.77
CA MET A 202 -5.90 -10.25 9.64
C MET A 202 -4.57 -10.37 10.35
N ARG A 203 -4.15 -11.59 10.66
CA ARG A 203 -2.81 -11.92 11.14
C ARG A 203 -2.04 -12.61 10.03
N VAL A 204 -0.84 -12.13 9.76
CA VAL A 204 0.08 -12.67 8.76
C VAL A 204 1.24 -13.31 9.49
N ASN A 205 1.65 -14.50 9.06
CA ASN A 205 2.86 -15.14 9.57
C ASN A 205 4.08 -14.38 9.04
N LEU A 206 5.06 -14.16 9.90
CA LEU A 206 6.31 -13.53 9.53
C LEU A 206 7.27 -14.57 8.94
N GLU A 207 8.14 -14.12 8.06
CA GLU A 207 9.18 -14.96 7.45
C GLU A 207 10.22 -15.46 8.47
N HIS A 208 10.39 -14.73 9.56
CA HIS A 208 11.24 -15.11 10.68
C HIS A 208 10.68 -14.54 12.01
N LYS A 209 11.25 -14.98 13.11
CA LYS A 209 10.89 -14.45 14.43
C LYS A 209 11.42 -13.03 14.58
N VAL A 210 10.55 -12.08 14.90
CA VAL A 210 10.89 -10.67 15.09
C VAL A 210 10.81 -10.32 16.56
N LYS A 211 11.84 -9.61 17.05
CA LYS A 211 11.88 -9.08 18.40
C LYS A 211 11.26 -7.67 18.38
N LEU A 212 10.06 -7.56 18.91
CA LEU A 212 9.44 -6.24 19.11
C LEU A 212 9.91 -5.65 20.42
N ILE A 213 10.41 -4.43 20.39
CA ILE A 213 10.79 -3.64 21.56
C ILE A 213 9.75 -2.56 21.73
N THR A 214 8.92 -2.68 22.75
CA THR A 214 7.93 -1.66 23.12
C THR A 214 8.45 -0.87 24.31
N SER A 215 8.52 0.46 24.18
CA SER A 215 8.88 1.35 25.28
C SER A 215 7.61 1.83 25.96
N ARG A 216 7.46 1.61 27.25
CA ARG A 216 6.35 2.07 28.06
C ARG A 216 6.86 3.07 29.08
N THR A 217 6.26 4.26 29.13
CA THR A 217 6.52 5.20 30.23
C THR A 217 5.42 4.99 31.27
N ALA A 218 5.74 4.58 32.49
CA ALA A 218 4.79 4.52 33.57
C ALA A 218 4.55 5.94 34.13
N GLU A 219 3.30 6.26 34.52
CA GLU A 219 3.00 7.57 35.15
C GLU A 219 3.89 7.74 36.40
N GLY A 220 4.71 8.79 36.39
CA GLY A 220 5.55 9.16 37.54
C GLY A 220 6.97 8.58 37.57
N GLU A 221 7.40 7.83 36.56
CA GLU A 221 8.78 7.33 36.45
C GLU A 221 9.50 7.94 35.25
N GLU A 222 10.75 8.39 35.46
CA GLU A 222 11.63 8.87 34.38
C GLU A 222 12.19 7.72 33.53
N ASP A 223 12.13 6.48 34.02
CA ASP A 223 12.65 5.31 33.33
C ASP A 223 11.61 4.65 32.42
N LYS A 224 11.97 4.53 31.14
CA LYS A 224 11.19 3.80 30.15
C LYS A 224 11.36 2.30 30.35
N ILE A 225 10.31 1.61 30.75
CA ILE A 225 10.29 0.14 30.78
C ILE A 225 10.32 -0.34 29.32
N ARG A 226 11.35 -1.11 28.96
CA ARG A 226 11.46 -1.78 27.66
C ARG A 226 10.93 -3.19 27.80
N GLU A 227 9.83 -3.48 27.12
CA GLU A 227 9.32 -4.84 26.99
C GLU A 227 9.78 -5.44 25.67
N GLU A 228 10.44 -6.59 25.72
CA GLU A 228 10.87 -7.35 24.56
C GLU A 228 9.90 -8.53 24.33
N LYS A 229 9.32 -8.60 23.16
CA LYS A 229 8.42 -9.70 22.78
C LYS A 229 8.85 -10.30 21.44
N ILE A 230 9.05 -11.62 21.44
CA ILE A 230 9.27 -12.35 20.18
C ILE A 230 7.90 -12.63 19.57
N VAL A 231 7.70 -12.22 18.32
CA VAL A 231 6.48 -12.44 17.57
C VAL A 231 6.78 -13.23 16.30
N THR A 232 5.83 -14.08 15.92
CA THR A 232 5.84 -14.89 14.69
C THR A 232 4.72 -14.48 13.74
N GLN A 233 3.82 -13.62 14.20
CA GLN A 233 2.71 -13.08 13.45
C GLN A 233 2.58 -11.58 13.70
N HIS A 234 2.09 -10.88 12.69
CA HIS A 234 1.85 -9.43 12.78
C HIS A 234 0.46 -9.10 12.19
N PRO A 235 -0.24 -8.10 12.76
CA PRO A 235 -1.49 -7.64 12.17
C PRO A 235 -1.27 -6.94 10.83
N ALA A 236 -2.26 -7.10 9.94
CA ALA A 236 -2.42 -6.35 8.70
C ALA A 236 -3.89 -6.01 8.51
N THR A 237 -4.18 -4.98 7.76
CA THR A 237 -5.54 -4.59 7.37
C THR A 237 -5.68 -4.64 5.86
N PHE A 238 -6.76 -5.24 5.39
CA PHE A 238 -7.13 -5.25 3.99
C PHE A 238 -8.49 -4.57 3.79
N CYS A 239 -8.52 -3.50 2.98
CA CYS A 239 -9.75 -2.82 2.61
C CYS A 239 -10.24 -3.34 1.26
N ALA A 240 -11.42 -3.98 1.23
CA ALA A 240 -11.97 -4.66 0.08
C ALA A 240 -13.32 -4.07 -0.35
N LEU A 241 -13.60 -4.03 -1.65
CA LEU A 241 -14.92 -3.60 -2.17
C LEU A 241 -15.99 -4.66 -2.01
N SER A 242 -15.61 -5.93 -1.99
CA SER A 242 -16.55 -7.05 -1.86
C SER A 242 -15.94 -8.21 -1.08
N LEU A 243 -16.80 -9.09 -0.61
CA LEU A 243 -16.41 -10.37 -0.02
C LEU A 243 -16.81 -11.53 -0.94
N PRO A 244 -16.12 -12.67 -0.87
CA PRO A 244 -16.60 -13.91 -1.47
C PRO A 244 -17.99 -14.28 -0.95
N PRO A 245 -18.85 -14.92 -1.78
CA PRO A 245 -20.15 -15.40 -1.32
C PRO A 245 -20.03 -16.33 -0.11
N GLY A 246 -20.83 -16.06 0.92
CA GLY A 246 -20.87 -16.86 2.14
C GLY A 246 -19.78 -16.55 3.17
N MET A 247 -18.84 -15.69 2.87
CA MET A 247 -17.81 -15.31 3.83
C MET A 247 -18.41 -14.60 5.04
N PRO A 248 -18.14 -15.07 6.29
CA PRO A 248 -18.70 -14.47 7.49
C PRO A 248 -18.15 -13.08 7.75
N THR A 249 -18.94 -12.26 8.46
CA THR A 249 -18.53 -10.93 8.93
C THR A 249 -18.72 -10.86 10.45
N GLY A 250 -17.97 -10.01 11.12
CA GLY A 250 -18.01 -9.83 12.56
C GLY A 250 -16.63 -9.91 13.21
N ASP A 251 -16.62 -10.08 14.50
CA ASP A 251 -15.43 -10.24 15.33
C ASP A 251 -15.16 -11.71 15.65
N HIS A 252 -13.94 -12.02 16.12
CA HIS A 252 -13.52 -13.35 16.55
C HIS A 252 -13.59 -14.43 15.45
N LEU A 253 -13.33 -14.05 14.21
CA LEU A 253 -13.26 -14.96 13.07
C LEU A 253 -11.92 -15.72 13.06
N LEU A 254 -11.89 -16.84 12.33
CA LEU A 254 -10.67 -17.63 12.08
C LEU A 254 -10.66 -18.09 10.61
N GLU A 255 -10.80 -17.12 9.69
CA GLU A 255 -10.94 -17.40 8.27
C GLU A 255 -9.59 -17.32 7.55
N PRO A 256 -9.08 -18.42 6.99
CA PRO A 256 -7.86 -18.38 6.18
C PRO A 256 -8.15 -17.65 4.88
N ILE A 257 -7.32 -16.65 4.58
CA ILE A 257 -7.48 -15.82 3.40
C ILE A 257 -6.14 -15.53 2.72
N ARG A 258 -6.23 -15.31 1.41
CA ARG A 258 -5.19 -14.61 0.64
C ARG A 258 -5.74 -13.29 0.13
N VAL A 259 -4.95 -12.25 0.25
CA VAL A 259 -5.30 -10.92 -0.21
C VAL A 259 -4.27 -10.44 -1.23
N ALA A 260 -4.76 -9.81 -2.29
CA ALA A 260 -3.93 -9.10 -3.25
C ALA A 260 -4.48 -7.69 -3.39
N GLY A 261 -3.63 -6.71 -3.10
CA GLY A 261 -4.03 -5.32 -3.12
C GLY A 261 -2.83 -4.39 -3.17
N PHE A 262 -3.11 -3.16 -3.48
CA PHE A 262 -2.11 -2.10 -3.46
C PHE A 262 -1.77 -1.74 -2.02
N TYR A 263 -0.48 -1.69 -1.71
CA TYR A 263 -0.02 -1.23 -0.41
C TYR A 263 -0.32 0.25 -0.27
N PHE A 264 -1.13 0.60 0.73
CA PHE A 264 -1.51 1.98 0.95
C PHE A 264 -0.56 2.66 1.93
N LYS A 265 -0.42 2.12 3.15
CA LYS A 265 0.47 2.65 4.21
C LYS A 265 0.65 1.66 5.36
N ASN A 266 1.64 1.91 6.19
CA ASN A 266 1.56 1.50 7.59
C ASN A 266 0.65 2.48 8.33
N TRP A 267 -0.48 2.00 8.84
CA TRP A 267 -1.40 2.85 9.57
C TRP A 267 -1.37 2.56 11.06
N GLN A 268 -1.50 3.61 11.83
CA GLN A 268 -1.62 3.53 13.28
C GLN A 268 -3.10 3.32 13.63
N TYR A 269 -3.40 2.31 14.43
CA TYR A 269 -4.75 2.02 14.88
C TYR A 269 -4.80 1.81 16.39
N GLN A 270 -5.97 2.10 16.97
CA GLN A 270 -6.26 1.86 18.37
C GLN A 270 -7.21 0.66 18.49
N THR A 271 -6.93 -0.25 19.41
CA THR A 271 -7.85 -1.33 19.75
C THR A 271 -8.76 -0.92 20.91
N ALA A 272 -9.98 -1.46 20.97
CA ALA A 272 -10.95 -1.16 22.03
C ALA A 272 -10.44 -1.49 23.46
N GLU A 273 -9.47 -2.41 23.55
CA GLU A 273 -8.82 -2.82 24.81
C GLU A 273 -7.80 -1.79 25.34
N MET A 274 -7.45 -0.81 24.51
CA MET A 274 -6.44 0.21 24.81
C MET A 274 -7.09 1.53 25.22
N ARG A 275 -7.89 1.52 26.29
CA ARG A 275 -8.40 2.74 26.90
C ARG A 275 -7.42 3.22 27.97
N GLY A 276 -6.85 4.42 27.78
CA GLY A 276 -5.93 5.10 28.68
C GLY A 276 -4.57 5.40 28.05
N ASP A 277 -3.72 6.13 28.75
CA ASP A 277 -2.35 6.56 28.33
C ASP A 277 -1.37 5.40 28.00
N GLN A 278 -1.86 4.18 28.05
CA GLN A 278 -1.09 2.95 27.82
C GLN A 278 -1.21 2.38 26.40
N ALA A 279 -1.82 3.10 25.47
CA ALA A 279 -1.94 2.66 24.08
C ALA A 279 -0.56 2.68 23.42
N ALA A 280 0.16 1.56 23.51
CA ALA A 280 1.30 1.34 22.63
C ALA A 280 0.83 1.54 21.21
N GLU A 281 1.44 2.47 20.50
CA GLU A 281 1.14 2.76 19.10
C GLU A 281 1.35 1.48 18.29
N ARG A 282 0.26 0.89 17.83
CA ARG A 282 0.31 -0.30 16.96
C ARG A 282 0.19 0.14 15.53
N VAL A 283 1.14 -0.30 14.73
CA VAL A 283 1.20 -0.03 13.30
C VAL A 283 0.92 -1.33 12.56
N ALA A 284 0.15 -1.25 11.51
CA ALA A 284 -0.13 -2.38 10.62
C ALA A 284 -0.10 -1.95 9.16
N PRO A 285 0.48 -2.73 8.27
CA PRO A 285 0.31 -2.56 6.84
C PRO A 285 -1.16 -2.58 6.45
N MET A 286 -1.57 -1.58 5.66
CA MET A 286 -2.89 -1.49 5.07
C MET A 286 -2.79 -1.69 3.55
N LEU A 287 -3.51 -2.66 3.04
CA LEU A 287 -3.65 -2.93 1.62
C LEU A 287 -5.07 -2.61 1.16
N ILE A 288 -5.20 -2.18 -0.08
CA ILE A 288 -6.48 -1.87 -0.72
C ILE A 288 -6.64 -2.75 -1.95
N GLY A 289 -7.73 -3.50 -2.03
CA GLY A 289 -7.96 -4.39 -3.15
C GLY A 289 -9.45 -4.60 -3.46
N ARG A 290 -9.73 -5.52 -4.39
CA ARG A 290 -11.11 -5.78 -4.82
C ARG A 290 -11.86 -6.71 -3.87
N ALA A 291 -11.28 -7.87 -3.61
CA ALA A 291 -11.85 -8.90 -2.74
C ALA A 291 -10.73 -9.83 -2.25
N PRO A 292 -10.85 -10.43 -1.06
CA PRO A 292 -9.96 -11.51 -0.65
C PRO A 292 -10.29 -12.80 -1.43
N VAL A 293 -9.34 -13.72 -1.47
CA VAL A 293 -9.59 -15.12 -1.78
C VAL A 293 -9.78 -15.83 -0.45
N TRP A 294 -10.90 -16.50 -0.28
CA TRP A 294 -11.24 -17.28 0.91
C TRP A 294 -10.86 -18.74 0.66
N ASP A 295 -9.92 -19.27 1.46
CA ASP A 295 -9.34 -20.62 1.31
C ASP A 295 -10.16 -21.70 2.01
#